data_21109172ab579485c24822886db5d7d7
#
_entry.id   21109172ab579485c24822886db5d7d7
#
_cell.length_a   1.000
_cell.length_b   1.000
_cell.length_c   1.000
_cell.angle_alpha   90.00
_cell.angle_beta   90.00
_cell.angle_gamma   90.00
#
_symmetry.space_group_name_H-M   'P 1'
#
loop_
_entity.id
_entity.type
_entity.pdbx_description
1 polymer ?
#
loop_
_entity_poly.entity_id
_entity_poly.type
_entity_poly.pdbx_seq_one_letter_code
_entity_poly.pdbx_strand_id
1 'polypeptide(L)'
;MINIKEFDDQAPKSLDLSFSNPKFVKDLSDKELTSLADKIRDEVIFATSVFGGHLSSNLGVVEATIALHRSFDFPKDKLLFDVGHQAYAHKILTGRSLDALRTKNGVSGFQKRAESAYDQFEAGHSSTSLSAALGMAIARDLNKEDYEVIAFIGDASISNGEAFEALNHIGQLNHKVIVILNDNEMSITRPIGSMSKMFRKWRLSPNYIKSKNAYKRLLFRTRIGYGFYRFTWMLKNFFVRHLFQKNIFEQMGFNYVGLVDGHSFSALNKAFKQAKRSTKSIVIHLKTSKGKGYSYSENDKNGDWHGVAPFIVSSGKSN
;
A
#
# COMPACT_ATOMS: atom_id res chain seq x y z
N MET A 1 24.77 25.21 -7.29
CA MET A 1 23.43 25.53 -7.83
C MET A 1 23.26 24.69 -9.06
N ILE A 2 22.33 23.72 -9.03
CA ILE A 2 22.00 22.89 -10.18
C ILE A 2 21.22 23.82 -11.14
N ASN A 3 21.65 23.88 -12.39
CA ASN A 3 21.01 24.75 -13.37
C ASN A 3 19.70 24.10 -13.84
N ILE A 4 18.57 24.52 -13.28
CA ILE A 4 17.24 23.96 -13.52
C ILE A 4 16.76 24.17 -14.97
N LYS A 5 17.46 24.94 -15.78
CA LYS A 5 17.07 25.31 -17.16
C LYS A 5 17.32 24.24 -18.22
N GLU A 6 17.98 23.12 -17.89
CA GLU A 6 18.24 22.02 -18.83
C GLU A 6 17.27 20.85 -18.69
N PHE A 7 16.26 20.96 -17.84
CA PHE A 7 15.25 19.93 -17.69
C PHE A 7 14.19 20.06 -18.79
N ASP A 8 13.95 18.95 -19.44
CA ASP A 8 13.01 18.68 -20.51
C ASP A 8 11.75 19.58 -20.44
N ASP A 9 11.50 20.39 -21.49
CA ASP A 9 10.30 21.23 -21.62
C ASP A 9 8.97 20.41 -21.57
N GLN A 10 9.05 19.09 -21.58
CA GLN A 10 7.93 18.15 -21.45
C GLN A 10 7.79 17.57 -20.02
N ALA A 11 8.67 17.89 -19.08
CA ALA A 11 8.49 17.49 -17.70
C ALA A 11 7.22 18.16 -17.14
N PRO A 12 6.33 17.44 -16.46
CA PRO A 12 5.19 18.06 -15.81
C PRO A 12 5.70 19.12 -14.84
N LYS A 13 5.15 20.35 -14.92
CA LYS A 13 5.48 21.40 -13.98
C LYS A 13 5.03 20.97 -12.60
N SER A 14 5.79 21.34 -11.54
CA SER A 14 5.35 21.19 -10.16
C SER A 14 3.89 21.63 -10.03
N LEU A 15 3.04 20.75 -9.55
CA LEU A 15 1.63 21.06 -9.35
C LEU A 15 1.48 21.73 -7.99
N ASP A 16 0.76 22.83 -7.94
CA ASP A 16 0.35 23.42 -6.66
C ASP A 16 -0.65 22.49 -5.96
N LEU A 17 -0.12 21.55 -5.22
CA LEU A 17 -0.84 20.61 -4.38
C LEU A 17 -0.82 21.08 -2.92
N SER A 18 -1.05 22.38 -2.69
CA SER A 18 -1.08 22.98 -1.35
C SER A 18 -2.29 22.50 -0.55
N PHE A 19 -2.17 21.31 0.01
CA PHE A 19 -3.17 20.78 0.94
C PHE A 19 -2.74 21.11 2.38
N SER A 20 -3.49 21.93 3.08
CA SER A 20 -3.23 22.20 4.50
C SER A 20 -3.72 21.09 5.44
N ASN A 21 -4.65 20.24 4.98
CA ASN A 21 -5.29 19.19 5.79
C ASN A 21 -5.77 18.04 4.91
N PRO A 22 -5.33 16.79 5.16
CA PRO A 22 -5.72 15.63 4.35
C PRO A 22 -7.21 15.24 4.46
N LYS A 23 -7.98 15.85 5.35
CA LYS A 23 -9.42 15.54 5.53
C LYS A 23 -10.26 15.81 4.27
N PHE A 24 -9.82 16.72 3.38
CA PHE A 24 -10.53 16.99 2.12
C PHE A 24 -10.75 15.72 1.28
N VAL A 25 -9.86 14.72 1.39
CA VAL A 25 -9.95 13.45 0.64
C VAL A 25 -11.23 12.68 0.97
N LYS A 26 -11.83 12.90 2.16
CA LYS A 26 -13.04 12.19 2.61
C LYS A 26 -14.28 12.54 1.79
N ASP A 27 -14.34 13.75 1.27
CA ASP A 27 -15.50 14.31 0.56
C ASP A 27 -15.41 14.10 -0.95
N LEU A 28 -14.27 13.63 -1.47
CA LEU A 28 -14.06 13.44 -2.90
C LEU A 28 -14.82 12.21 -3.43
N SER A 29 -15.41 12.36 -4.61
CA SER A 29 -15.96 11.26 -5.41
C SER A 29 -14.85 10.35 -5.93
N ASP A 30 -15.18 9.12 -6.34
CA ASP A 30 -14.20 8.18 -6.88
C ASP A 30 -13.51 8.71 -8.16
N LYS A 31 -14.19 9.57 -8.96
CA LYS A 31 -13.60 10.24 -10.13
C LYS A 31 -12.56 11.28 -9.71
N GLU A 32 -12.87 12.09 -8.70
CA GLU A 32 -11.95 13.11 -8.17
C GLU A 32 -10.74 12.45 -7.49
N LEU A 33 -10.94 11.33 -6.78
CA LEU A 33 -9.84 10.55 -6.20
C LEU A 33 -8.90 10.00 -7.29
N THR A 34 -9.44 9.56 -8.44
CA THR A 34 -8.63 9.12 -9.57
C THR A 34 -7.81 10.27 -10.12
N SER A 35 -8.42 11.44 -10.33
CA SER A 35 -7.72 12.65 -10.79
C SER A 35 -6.64 13.09 -9.79
N LEU A 36 -6.92 13.01 -8.48
CA LEU A 36 -5.93 13.30 -7.44
C LEU A 36 -4.76 12.31 -7.48
N ALA A 37 -5.03 11.02 -7.70
CA ALA A 37 -3.99 10.01 -7.81
C ALA A 37 -3.06 10.27 -9.00
N ASP A 38 -3.60 10.69 -10.15
CA ASP A 38 -2.81 11.03 -11.32
C ASP A 38 -1.94 12.27 -11.05
N LYS A 39 -2.48 13.31 -10.45
CA LYS A 39 -1.71 14.51 -10.05
C LYS A 39 -0.59 14.18 -9.06
N ILE A 40 -0.84 13.34 -8.07
CA ILE A 40 0.21 12.92 -7.12
C ILE A 40 1.30 12.12 -7.83
N ARG A 41 0.95 11.28 -8.82
CA ARG A 41 1.95 10.57 -9.63
C ARG A 41 2.83 11.52 -10.41
N ASP A 42 2.21 12.48 -11.10
CA ASP A 42 2.95 13.47 -11.88
C ASP A 42 3.93 14.25 -11.01
N GLU A 43 3.50 14.64 -9.80
CA GLU A 43 4.37 15.32 -8.83
C GLU A 43 5.52 14.43 -8.35
N VAL A 44 5.25 13.16 -8.05
CA VAL A 44 6.31 12.20 -7.65
C VAL A 44 7.30 11.95 -8.77
N ILE A 45 6.83 11.81 -10.02
CA ILE A 45 7.69 11.66 -11.19
C ILE A 45 8.55 12.91 -11.38
N PHE A 46 7.94 14.10 -11.33
CA PHE A 46 8.65 15.37 -11.44
C PHE A 46 9.72 15.49 -10.36
N ALA A 47 9.35 15.39 -9.09
CA ALA A 47 10.30 15.55 -7.98
C ALA A 47 11.47 14.57 -8.05
N THR A 48 11.19 13.29 -8.37
CA THR A 48 12.26 12.29 -8.48
C THR A 48 13.10 12.46 -9.76
N SER A 49 12.57 13.03 -10.81
CA SER A 49 13.35 13.36 -12.01
C SER A 49 14.39 14.45 -11.76
N VAL A 50 14.07 15.38 -10.85
CA VAL A 50 14.94 16.50 -10.49
C VAL A 50 15.92 16.14 -9.37
N PHE A 51 15.42 15.50 -8.30
CA PHE A 51 16.18 15.28 -7.06
C PHE A 51 16.65 13.84 -6.87
N GLY A 52 16.21 12.92 -7.73
CA GLY A 52 16.34 11.51 -7.47
C GLY A 52 15.44 11.04 -6.32
N GLY A 53 15.46 9.76 -6.00
CA GLY A 53 14.67 9.20 -4.90
C GLY A 53 14.07 7.83 -5.21
N HIS A 54 13.08 7.44 -4.41
CA HIS A 54 12.41 6.15 -4.57
C HIS A 54 11.17 6.33 -5.46
N LEU A 55 11.30 6.04 -6.75
CA LEU A 55 10.21 6.29 -7.71
C LEU A 55 9.18 5.16 -7.73
N SER A 56 9.58 3.96 -8.13
CA SER A 56 8.64 2.88 -8.46
C SER A 56 7.80 2.41 -7.25
N SER A 57 8.39 2.41 -6.06
CA SER A 57 7.68 2.04 -4.83
C SER A 57 6.61 3.05 -4.44
N ASN A 58 6.84 4.35 -4.68
CA ASN A 58 5.86 5.41 -4.43
C ASN A 58 4.72 5.38 -5.44
N LEU A 59 5.02 5.23 -6.73
CA LEU A 59 4.00 5.15 -7.78
C LEU A 59 3.02 3.98 -7.58
N GLY A 60 3.51 2.87 -7.03
CA GLY A 60 2.70 1.68 -6.78
C GLY A 60 1.71 1.79 -5.64
N VAL A 61 1.81 2.81 -4.77
CA VAL A 61 1.00 2.88 -3.53
C VAL A 61 0.15 4.15 -3.43
N VAL A 62 0.03 4.93 -4.50
CA VAL A 62 -0.67 6.22 -4.49
C VAL A 62 -2.14 6.04 -4.09
N GLU A 63 -2.90 5.17 -4.78
CA GLU A 63 -4.31 4.95 -4.47
C GLU A 63 -4.52 4.35 -3.09
N ALA A 64 -3.66 3.42 -2.67
CA ALA A 64 -3.72 2.83 -1.34
C ALA A 64 -3.52 3.90 -0.26
N THR A 65 -2.56 4.82 -0.45
CA THR A 65 -2.29 5.92 0.47
C THR A 65 -3.46 6.91 0.54
N ILE A 66 -4.02 7.31 -0.60
CA ILE A 66 -5.22 8.17 -0.67
C ILE A 66 -6.39 7.50 0.07
N ALA A 67 -6.63 6.21 -0.20
CA ALA A 67 -7.72 5.47 0.43
C ALA A 67 -7.53 5.29 1.95
N LEU A 68 -6.30 5.19 2.44
CA LEU A 68 -5.98 5.23 3.87
C LEU A 68 -6.39 6.58 4.48
N HIS A 69 -5.99 7.70 3.88
CA HIS A 69 -6.39 9.05 4.33
C HIS A 69 -7.91 9.28 4.26
N ARG A 70 -8.60 8.65 3.31
CA ARG A 70 -10.06 8.68 3.22
C ARG A 70 -10.74 7.91 4.36
N SER A 71 -10.13 6.79 4.78
CA SER A 71 -10.77 5.83 5.68
C SER A 71 -10.43 6.04 7.15
N PHE A 72 -9.28 6.62 7.45
CA PHE A 72 -8.74 6.79 8.80
C PHE A 72 -8.54 8.26 9.15
N ASP A 73 -8.39 8.55 10.45
CA ASP A 73 -8.31 9.91 11.00
C ASP A 73 -6.89 10.25 11.46
N PHE A 74 -5.97 10.44 10.50
CA PHE A 74 -4.61 10.87 10.82
C PHE A 74 -4.57 12.36 11.25
N PRO A 75 -3.72 12.73 12.23
CA PRO A 75 -2.71 11.94 12.94
C PRO A 75 -3.22 11.23 14.21
N LYS A 76 -4.55 11.26 14.51
CA LYS A 76 -5.11 10.51 15.64
C LYS A 76 -4.78 9.02 15.47
N ASP A 77 -5.21 8.42 14.37
CA ASP A 77 -4.78 7.09 13.96
C ASP A 77 -3.29 7.11 13.60
N LYS A 78 -2.58 6.01 13.80
CA LYS A 78 -1.14 5.92 13.61
C LYS A 78 -0.81 5.15 12.33
N LEU A 79 -0.11 5.80 11.38
CA LEU A 79 0.32 5.19 10.13
C LEU A 79 1.84 5.06 10.09
N LEU A 80 2.32 3.82 10.05
CA LEU A 80 3.72 3.47 9.96
C LEU A 80 3.98 2.86 8.59
N PHE A 81 4.87 3.46 7.80
CA PHE A 81 5.38 2.82 6.60
C PHE A 81 6.67 2.07 6.93
N ASP A 82 6.73 0.78 6.60
CA ASP A 82 7.94 0.00 6.74
C ASP A 82 9.05 0.57 5.83
N VAL A 83 10.28 0.68 6.34
CA VAL A 83 11.34 1.48 5.73
C VAL A 83 11.03 2.99 5.70
N GLY A 84 9.83 3.36 5.28
CA GLY A 84 9.38 4.75 5.15
C GLY A 84 9.62 5.38 3.77
N HIS A 85 10.25 4.67 2.83
CA HIS A 85 10.62 5.18 1.52
C HIS A 85 9.44 5.36 0.54
N GLN A 86 8.29 4.74 0.81
CA GLN A 86 7.07 4.80 0.00
C GLN A 86 6.04 5.80 0.55
N ALA A 87 6.52 6.90 1.15
CA ALA A 87 5.68 7.87 1.87
C ALA A 87 5.46 9.19 1.11
N TYR A 88 5.85 9.31 -0.18
CA TYR A 88 5.75 10.59 -0.88
C TYR A 88 4.31 11.04 -1.08
N ALA A 89 3.40 10.15 -1.47
CA ALA A 89 1.97 10.46 -1.53
C ALA A 89 1.40 10.90 -0.16
N HIS A 90 1.84 10.26 0.93
CA HIS A 90 1.47 10.65 2.30
C HIS A 90 2.00 12.06 2.63
N LYS A 91 3.24 12.38 2.24
CA LYS A 91 3.83 13.71 2.46
C LYS A 91 3.05 14.79 1.72
N ILE A 92 2.73 14.58 0.44
CA ILE A 92 1.92 15.50 -0.37
C ILE A 92 0.55 15.71 0.29
N LEU A 93 -0.16 14.64 0.62
CA LEU A 93 -1.50 14.73 1.23
C LEU A 93 -1.50 15.44 2.58
N THR A 94 -0.39 15.44 3.28
CA THR A 94 -0.21 16.10 4.59
C THR A 94 0.46 17.47 4.50
N GLY A 95 0.45 18.09 3.32
CA GLY A 95 0.81 19.48 3.11
C GLY A 95 2.31 19.74 2.90
N ARG A 96 3.10 18.72 2.57
CA ARG A 96 4.53 18.87 2.29
C ARG A 96 4.79 18.88 0.79
N SER A 97 5.53 19.91 0.32
CA SER A 97 6.05 19.95 -1.05
C SER A 97 7.22 19.00 -1.23
N LEU A 98 7.37 18.43 -2.41
CA LEU A 98 8.54 17.66 -2.80
C LEU A 98 9.62 18.48 -3.54
N ASP A 99 9.45 19.81 -3.67
CA ASP A 99 10.33 20.72 -4.44
C ASP A 99 11.79 20.71 -3.97
N ALA A 100 12.08 20.22 -2.79
CA ALA A 100 13.42 20.07 -2.25
C ALA A 100 13.65 18.67 -1.67
N LEU A 101 13.07 17.65 -2.31
CA LEU A 101 13.15 16.26 -1.85
C LEU A 101 14.60 15.81 -1.67
N ARG A 102 14.91 15.28 -0.48
CA ARG A 102 16.24 14.73 -0.13
C ARG A 102 17.39 15.74 -0.13
N THR A 103 17.10 17.04 -0.18
CA THR A 103 18.12 18.09 -0.06
C THR A 103 18.29 18.54 1.39
N LYS A 104 19.38 19.29 1.66
CA LYS A 104 19.57 19.94 2.95
C LYS A 104 18.45 20.98 3.16
N ASN A 105 17.76 20.90 4.28
CA ASN A 105 16.58 21.70 4.62
C ASN A 105 15.31 21.40 3.79
N GLY A 106 15.34 20.38 2.94
CA GLY A 106 14.19 19.88 2.21
C GLY A 106 13.52 18.70 2.91
N VAL A 107 12.53 18.12 2.23
CA VAL A 107 11.76 16.99 2.72
C VAL A 107 12.58 15.70 2.63
N SER A 108 12.59 14.92 3.71
CA SER A 108 13.25 13.61 3.75
C SER A 108 12.62 12.62 2.76
N GLY A 109 13.44 11.74 2.19
CA GLY A 109 12.97 10.60 1.40
C GLY A 109 12.26 9.49 2.20
N PHE A 110 12.14 9.63 3.52
CA PHE A 110 11.52 8.70 4.45
C PHE A 110 10.55 9.44 5.37
N GLN A 111 9.70 8.71 6.10
CA GLN A 111 8.95 9.32 7.20
C GLN A 111 9.92 9.95 8.19
N LYS A 112 9.60 11.16 8.69
CA LYS A 112 10.41 11.88 9.65
C LYS A 112 9.55 12.67 10.62
N ARG A 113 9.56 12.30 11.88
CA ARG A 113 8.70 12.87 12.93
C ARG A 113 8.92 14.37 13.13
N ALA A 114 10.15 14.86 12.90
CA ALA A 114 10.47 16.29 12.98
C ALA A 114 9.85 17.12 11.84
N GLU A 115 9.40 16.50 10.75
CA GLU A 115 8.77 17.21 9.62
C GLU A 115 7.26 17.38 9.82
N SER A 116 6.59 16.43 10.46
CA SER A 116 5.13 16.44 10.54
C SER A 116 4.60 15.56 11.66
N ALA A 117 3.53 16.04 12.33
CA ALA A 117 2.77 15.23 13.28
C ALA A 117 2.10 14.00 12.64
N TYR A 118 2.01 13.94 11.32
CA TYR A 118 1.48 12.80 10.60
C TYR A 118 2.49 11.65 10.45
N ASP A 119 3.78 11.90 10.63
CA ASP A 119 4.83 10.89 10.59
C ASP A 119 5.04 10.29 11.98
N GLN A 120 4.57 9.09 12.19
CA GLN A 120 4.54 8.44 13.52
C GLN A 120 5.78 7.61 13.82
N PHE A 121 6.54 7.21 12.78
CA PHE A 121 7.68 6.31 12.90
C PHE A 121 8.78 6.66 11.91
N GLU A 122 10.02 6.57 12.36
CA GLU A 122 11.21 6.78 11.53
C GLU A 122 12.02 5.48 11.50
N ALA A 123 12.32 4.96 10.32
CA ALA A 123 13.10 3.74 10.19
C ALA A 123 14.27 3.89 9.20
N GLY A 124 14.03 3.61 7.92
CA GLY A 124 15.08 3.41 6.92
C GLY A 124 15.49 1.95 6.78
N HIS A 125 15.42 1.16 7.86
CA HIS A 125 15.61 -0.29 7.82
C HIS A 125 14.27 -1.02 7.64
N SER A 126 14.28 -2.10 6.86
CA SER A 126 13.08 -2.90 6.59
C SER A 126 12.69 -3.75 7.81
N SER A 127 11.41 -4.12 7.87
CA SER A 127 10.83 -5.12 8.80
C SER A 127 10.56 -4.63 10.22
N THR A 128 10.92 -3.38 10.56
CA THR A 128 10.81 -2.83 11.92
C THR A 128 9.44 -2.29 12.27
N SER A 129 8.60 -2.01 11.27
CA SER A 129 7.32 -1.33 11.43
C SER A 129 6.29 -2.11 12.26
N LEU A 130 6.29 -3.45 12.16
CA LEU A 130 5.33 -4.30 12.86
C LEU A 130 5.59 -4.32 14.37
N SER A 131 6.85 -4.39 14.80
CA SER A 131 7.23 -4.31 16.21
C SER A 131 6.87 -2.97 16.81
N ALA A 132 7.14 -1.87 16.08
CA ALA A 132 6.76 -0.52 16.49
C ALA A 132 5.23 -0.36 16.57
N ALA A 133 4.48 -0.89 15.60
CA ALA A 133 3.02 -0.86 15.59
C ALA A 133 2.44 -1.63 16.78
N LEU A 134 3.00 -2.80 17.12
CA LEU A 134 2.58 -3.54 18.31
C LEU A 134 2.81 -2.72 19.59
N GLY A 135 3.98 -2.11 19.73
CA GLY A 135 4.28 -1.25 20.88
C GLY A 135 3.28 -0.10 21.03
N MET A 136 2.92 0.57 19.91
CA MET A 136 1.90 1.63 19.91
C MET A 136 0.50 1.09 20.26
N ALA A 137 0.13 -0.10 19.78
CA ALA A 137 -1.16 -0.71 20.11
C ALA A 137 -1.26 -1.11 21.58
N ILE A 138 -0.17 -1.63 22.16
CA ILE A 138 -0.10 -1.92 23.60
C ILE A 138 -0.25 -0.62 24.42
N ALA A 139 0.50 0.43 24.05
CA ALA A 139 0.44 1.73 24.74
C ALA A 139 -0.96 2.34 24.67
N ARG A 140 -1.62 2.30 23.49
CA ARG A 140 -3.02 2.72 23.31
C ARG A 140 -3.95 2.02 24.29
N ASP A 141 -3.87 0.70 24.36
CA ASP A 141 -4.80 -0.09 25.19
C ASP A 141 -4.54 0.10 26.68
N LEU A 142 -3.28 0.23 27.10
CA LEU A 142 -2.91 0.56 28.48
C LEU A 142 -3.42 1.94 28.91
N ASN A 143 -3.32 2.92 28.00
CA ASN A 143 -3.82 4.29 28.24
C ASN A 143 -5.32 4.42 28.03
N LYS A 144 -6.01 3.35 27.57
CA LYS A 144 -7.45 3.37 27.22
C LYS A 144 -7.78 4.43 26.15
N GLU A 145 -6.87 4.63 25.22
CA GLU A 145 -7.06 5.52 24.08
C GLU A 145 -7.78 4.80 22.94
N ASP A 146 -8.45 5.57 22.08
CA ASP A 146 -9.24 5.06 20.96
C ASP A 146 -8.68 5.59 19.64
N TYR A 147 -7.72 4.86 19.07
CA TYR A 147 -7.19 5.08 17.72
C TYR A 147 -6.76 3.77 17.08
N GLU A 148 -6.72 3.75 15.75
CA GLU A 148 -6.21 2.62 15.02
C GLU A 148 -4.69 2.72 14.81
N VAL A 149 -4.01 1.57 14.81
CA VAL A 149 -2.58 1.47 14.47
C VAL A 149 -2.45 0.67 13.18
N ILE A 150 -1.89 1.30 12.17
CA ILE A 150 -1.77 0.76 10.81
C ILE A 150 -0.29 0.66 10.45
N ALA A 151 0.18 -0.54 10.12
CA ALA A 151 1.51 -0.79 9.57
C ALA A 151 1.41 -1.15 8.08
N PHE A 152 2.06 -0.38 7.22
CA PHE A 152 2.13 -0.60 5.78
C PHE A 152 3.48 -1.22 5.44
N ILE A 153 3.49 -2.50 5.05
CA ILE A 153 4.71 -3.30 4.86
C ILE A 153 4.72 -3.99 3.50
N GLY A 154 5.89 -4.05 2.86
CA GLY A 154 6.08 -4.75 1.59
C GLY A 154 6.24 -6.26 1.74
N ASP A 155 5.98 -6.99 0.65
CA ASP A 155 6.08 -8.46 0.56
C ASP A 155 7.50 -9.00 0.82
N ALA A 156 8.53 -8.25 0.47
CA ALA A 156 9.91 -8.60 0.80
C ALA A 156 10.19 -8.44 2.31
N SER A 157 9.78 -7.31 2.88
CA SER A 157 10.04 -6.99 4.30
C SER A 157 9.32 -7.93 5.25
N ILE A 158 8.07 -8.33 4.95
CA ILE A 158 7.30 -9.22 5.82
C ILE A 158 7.88 -10.63 5.92
N SER A 159 8.75 -11.01 4.99
CA SER A 159 9.42 -12.32 4.99
C SER A 159 10.69 -12.37 5.83
N ASN A 160 11.15 -11.26 6.38
CA ASN A 160 12.33 -11.17 7.23
C ASN A 160 12.02 -11.62 8.66
N GLY A 161 13.06 -12.07 9.38
CA GLY A 161 12.92 -12.64 10.72
C GLY A 161 12.24 -11.72 11.72
N GLU A 162 12.64 -10.45 11.78
CA GLU A 162 12.08 -9.44 12.70
C GLU A 162 10.58 -9.21 12.45
N ALA A 163 10.17 -9.07 11.19
CA ALA A 163 8.74 -8.94 10.85
C ALA A 163 7.97 -10.21 11.20
N PHE A 164 8.56 -11.38 10.99
CA PHE A 164 7.92 -12.65 11.31
C PHE A 164 7.76 -12.86 12.82
N GLU A 165 8.76 -12.47 13.61
CA GLU A 165 8.69 -12.46 15.07
C GLU A 165 7.58 -11.52 15.56
N ALA A 166 7.51 -10.30 15.01
CA ALA A 166 6.46 -9.34 15.33
C ALA A 166 5.06 -9.88 14.98
N LEU A 167 4.88 -10.52 13.80
CA LEU A 167 3.61 -11.15 13.43
C LEU A 167 3.22 -12.24 14.42
N ASN A 168 4.17 -13.10 14.81
CA ASN A 168 3.92 -14.14 15.80
C ASN A 168 3.44 -13.55 17.14
N HIS A 169 4.07 -12.46 17.58
CA HIS A 169 3.70 -11.78 18.83
C HIS A 169 2.36 -11.04 18.73
N ILE A 170 2.12 -10.29 17.65
CA ILE A 170 0.81 -9.63 17.39
C ILE A 170 -0.33 -10.65 17.37
N GLY A 171 -0.10 -11.79 16.70
CA GLY A 171 -1.13 -12.83 16.57
C GLY A 171 -1.53 -13.49 17.89
N GLN A 172 -0.61 -13.54 18.86
CA GLN A 172 -0.87 -14.08 20.20
C GLN A 172 -1.56 -13.06 21.13
N LEU A 173 -1.23 -11.78 20.96
CA LEU A 173 -1.77 -10.72 21.82
C LEU A 173 -3.12 -10.21 21.30
N ASN A 174 -3.95 -9.68 22.23
CA ASN A 174 -5.24 -9.11 21.89
C ASN A 174 -5.18 -7.59 21.60
N HIS A 175 -4.00 -7.07 21.24
CA HIS A 175 -3.79 -5.67 20.85
C HIS A 175 -3.97 -5.52 19.34
N LYS A 176 -5.07 -4.89 18.93
CA LYS A 176 -5.43 -4.76 17.51
C LYS A 176 -4.42 -3.93 16.72
N VAL A 177 -3.83 -4.53 15.70
CA VAL A 177 -3.00 -3.89 14.67
C VAL A 177 -3.60 -4.19 13.30
N ILE A 178 -3.65 -3.19 12.42
CA ILE A 178 -4.02 -3.33 11.01
C ILE A 178 -2.73 -3.42 10.19
N VAL A 179 -2.48 -4.56 9.57
CA VAL A 179 -1.33 -4.77 8.71
C VAL A 179 -1.76 -4.67 7.25
N ILE A 180 -1.21 -3.71 6.53
CA ILE A 180 -1.38 -3.58 5.09
C ILE A 180 -0.18 -4.23 4.40
N LEU A 181 -0.38 -5.43 3.88
CA LEU A 181 0.65 -6.12 3.10
C LEU A 181 0.58 -5.67 1.65
N ASN A 182 1.57 -4.92 1.22
CA ASN A 182 1.72 -4.47 -0.17
C ASN A 182 2.50 -5.50 -0.98
N ASP A 183 1.79 -6.25 -1.81
CA ASP A 183 2.36 -7.27 -2.67
C ASP A 183 2.39 -6.78 -4.12
N ASN A 184 3.57 -6.46 -4.61
CA ASN A 184 3.82 -6.03 -5.99
C ASN A 184 4.70 -7.02 -6.79
N GLU A 185 4.97 -8.20 -6.23
CA GLU A 185 5.81 -9.26 -6.83
C GLU A 185 7.28 -8.87 -7.03
N MET A 186 7.70 -7.70 -6.53
CA MET A 186 9.02 -7.16 -6.74
C MET A 186 9.57 -6.57 -5.43
N SER A 187 10.73 -7.08 -5.02
CA SER A 187 11.63 -6.38 -4.11
C SER A 187 12.50 -5.38 -4.90
N ILE A 188 13.71 -5.11 -4.46
CA ILE A 188 14.76 -4.52 -5.32
C ILE A 188 14.98 -5.45 -6.52
N THR A 189 15.03 -6.77 -6.27
CA THR A 189 15.03 -7.85 -7.27
C THR A 189 13.85 -8.79 -7.03
N ARG A 190 13.65 -9.81 -7.88
CA ARG A 190 12.59 -10.80 -7.66
C ARG A 190 12.77 -11.50 -6.31
N PRO A 191 11.75 -11.54 -5.44
CA PRO A 191 11.86 -12.17 -4.15
C PRO A 191 12.17 -13.66 -4.28
N ILE A 192 13.17 -14.11 -3.51
CA ILE A 192 13.57 -15.52 -3.41
C ILE A 192 13.16 -16.08 -2.04
N GLY A 193 12.94 -17.39 -1.98
CA GLY A 193 12.58 -18.07 -0.73
C GLY A 193 11.19 -18.72 -0.76
N SER A 194 10.94 -19.56 0.26
CA SER A 194 9.69 -20.33 0.39
C SER A 194 8.48 -19.46 0.67
N MET A 195 8.62 -18.38 1.44
CA MET A 195 7.55 -17.42 1.72
C MET A 195 7.06 -16.74 0.44
N SER A 196 7.96 -16.25 -0.41
CA SER A 196 7.61 -15.65 -1.70
C SER A 196 6.93 -16.66 -2.63
N LYS A 197 7.36 -17.93 -2.61
CA LYS A 197 6.66 -19.02 -3.34
C LYS A 197 5.26 -19.27 -2.78
N MET A 198 5.09 -19.18 -1.48
CA MET A 198 3.81 -19.35 -0.79
C MET A 198 2.85 -18.22 -1.14
N PHE A 199 3.25 -16.94 -1.04
CA PHE A 199 2.44 -15.79 -1.47
C PHE A 199 2.01 -15.91 -2.93
N ARG A 200 2.91 -16.34 -3.82
CA ARG A 200 2.60 -16.57 -5.23
C ARG A 200 1.57 -17.69 -5.45
N LYS A 201 1.58 -18.76 -4.64
CA LYS A 201 0.56 -19.83 -4.69
C LYS A 201 -0.82 -19.35 -4.21
N TRP A 202 -0.89 -18.41 -3.29
CA TRP A 202 -2.15 -17.83 -2.81
C TRP A 202 -2.80 -16.88 -3.82
N ARG A 203 -2.04 -16.42 -4.78
CA ARG A 203 -2.58 -15.62 -5.89
C ARG A 203 -3.43 -16.51 -6.76
N LEU A 204 -4.72 -16.22 -6.80
CA LEU A 204 -5.62 -16.92 -7.71
C LEU A 204 -5.15 -16.71 -9.15
N SER A 205 -4.90 -17.80 -9.86
CA SER A 205 -4.57 -17.79 -11.28
C SER A 205 -5.56 -16.88 -12.04
N PRO A 206 -5.10 -16.02 -12.98
CA PRO A 206 -5.98 -15.24 -13.85
C PRO A 206 -7.03 -16.09 -14.56
N ASN A 207 -6.70 -17.34 -14.87
CA ASN A 207 -7.62 -18.33 -15.46
C ASN A 207 -8.74 -18.71 -14.50
N TYR A 208 -8.49 -18.80 -13.19
CA TYR A 208 -9.53 -19.04 -12.20
C TYR A 208 -10.50 -17.87 -12.10
N ILE A 209 -10.01 -16.63 -12.14
CA ILE A 209 -10.86 -15.44 -12.11
C ILE A 209 -11.71 -15.35 -13.37
N LYS A 210 -11.12 -15.61 -14.55
CA LYS A 210 -11.83 -15.63 -15.84
C LYS A 210 -12.91 -16.73 -15.85
N SER A 211 -12.59 -17.95 -15.42
CA SER A 211 -13.54 -19.07 -15.37
C SER A 211 -14.66 -18.82 -14.36
N LYS A 212 -14.35 -18.25 -13.19
CA LYS A 212 -15.36 -17.84 -12.18
C LYS A 212 -16.33 -16.80 -12.74
N ASN A 213 -15.83 -15.81 -13.45
CA ASN A 213 -16.67 -14.75 -14.05
C ASN A 213 -17.51 -15.29 -15.22
N ALA A 214 -16.97 -16.21 -16.01
CA ALA A 214 -17.71 -16.89 -17.09
C ALA A 214 -18.83 -17.78 -16.51
N TYR A 215 -18.55 -18.56 -15.47
CA TYR A 215 -19.51 -19.38 -14.75
C TYR A 215 -20.64 -18.55 -14.15
N LYS A 216 -20.31 -17.46 -13.48
CA LYS A 216 -21.30 -16.51 -12.93
C LYS A 216 -22.19 -15.91 -14.04
N ARG A 217 -21.58 -15.50 -15.16
CA ARG A 217 -22.31 -14.90 -16.30
C ARG A 217 -23.27 -15.92 -16.95
N LEU A 218 -22.87 -17.18 -17.03
CA LEU A 218 -23.70 -18.24 -17.58
C LEU A 218 -24.94 -18.52 -16.69
N LEU A 219 -24.73 -18.66 -15.39
CA LEU A 219 -25.80 -19.03 -14.45
C LEU A 219 -26.77 -17.88 -14.13
N PHE A 220 -26.34 -16.62 -14.25
CA PHE A 220 -27.22 -15.48 -14.02
C PHE A 220 -28.21 -15.17 -15.16
N ARG A 221 -28.18 -15.94 -16.25
CA ARG A 221 -29.13 -15.81 -17.36
C ARG A 221 -30.55 -16.28 -17.02
N THR A 222 -30.73 -17.11 -16.00
CA THR A 222 -32.04 -17.65 -15.60
C THR A 222 -32.23 -17.60 -14.08
N ARG A 223 -33.52 -17.51 -13.63
CA ARG A 223 -33.86 -17.56 -12.19
C ARG A 223 -33.41 -18.86 -11.52
N ILE A 224 -33.52 -19.99 -12.22
CA ILE A 224 -33.07 -21.32 -11.73
C ILE A 224 -31.54 -21.36 -11.61
N GLY A 225 -30.83 -20.79 -12.59
CA GLY A 225 -29.37 -20.69 -12.56
C GLY A 225 -28.85 -19.82 -11.40
N TYR A 226 -29.56 -18.79 -11.02
CA TYR A 226 -29.23 -17.98 -9.84
C TYR A 226 -29.38 -18.77 -8.53
N GLY A 227 -30.46 -19.57 -8.38
CA GLY A 227 -30.65 -20.46 -7.24
C GLY A 227 -29.55 -21.51 -7.14
N PHE A 228 -29.21 -22.13 -8.28
CA PHE A 228 -28.11 -23.11 -8.37
C PHE A 228 -26.73 -22.47 -8.07
N TYR A 229 -26.49 -21.25 -8.54
CA TYR A 229 -25.28 -20.50 -8.20
C TYR A 229 -25.18 -20.24 -6.69
N ARG A 230 -26.26 -19.83 -6.03
CA ARG A 230 -26.30 -19.63 -4.57
C ARG A 230 -26.01 -20.91 -3.82
N PHE A 231 -26.61 -22.03 -4.24
CA PHE A 231 -26.41 -23.33 -3.64
C PHE A 231 -24.97 -23.82 -3.81
N THR A 232 -24.42 -23.77 -5.02
CA THR A 232 -23.02 -24.16 -5.28
C THR A 232 -22.03 -23.21 -4.59
N TRP A 233 -22.35 -21.93 -4.48
CA TRP A 233 -21.56 -20.95 -3.71
C TRP A 233 -21.58 -21.26 -2.21
N MET A 234 -22.74 -21.64 -1.66
CA MET A 234 -22.89 -22.03 -0.25
C MET A 234 -22.14 -23.30 0.05
N LEU A 235 -22.28 -24.34 -0.80
CA LEU A 235 -21.52 -25.60 -0.71
C LEU A 235 -20.01 -25.34 -0.82
N LYS A 236 -19.59 -24.56 -1.82
CA LYS A 236 -18.20 -24.19 -1.98
C LYS A 236 -17.66 -23.49 -0.73
N ASN A 237 -18.38 -22.52 -0.17
CA ASN A 237 -17.95 -21.80 1.03
C ASN A 237 -17.90 -22.72 2.26
N PHE A 238 -18.83 -23.68 2.37
CA PHE A 238 -18.80 -24.69 3.43
C PHE A 238 -17.56 -25.56 3.29
N PHE A 239 -17.29 -26.10 2.10
CA PHE A 239 -16.11 -26.94 1.84
C PHE A 239 -14.80 -26.13 1.94
N VAL A 240 -14.76 -24.91 1.43
CA VAL A 240 -13.57 -24.03 1.53
C VAL A 240 -13.28 -23.70 2.99
N ARG A 241 -14.29 -23.40 3.81
CA ARG A 241 -14.11 -23.16 5.24
C ARG A 241 -13.62 -24.36 6.04
N HIS A 242 -13.99 -25.58 5.62
CA HIS A 242 -13.71 -26.81 6.39
C HIS A 242 -12.54 -27.62 5.84
N LEU A 243 -12.21 -27.52 4.55
CA LEU A 243 -11.20 -28.34 3.88
C LEU A 243 -9.96 -27.58 3.44
N PHE A 244 -10.04 -26.25 3.24
CA PHE A 244 -8.85 -25.48 2.92
C PHE A 244 -8.20 -24.98 4.21
N GLN A 245 -6.94 -25.33 4.37
CA GLN A 245 -6.11 -24.85 5.47
C GLN A 245 -6.15 -23.31 5.50
N LYS A 246 -6.36 -22.76 6.70
CA LYS A 246 -6.19 -21.34 6.96
C LYS A 246 -4.84 -20.90 6.42
N ASN A 247 -4.77 -19.71 5.85
CA ASN A 247 -3.47 -19.14 5.47
C ASN A 247 -2.62 -18.90 6.73
N ILE A 248 -1.32 -18.65 6.55
CA ILE A 248 -0.40 -18.51 7.68
C ILE A 248 -0.84 -17.40 8.65
N PHE A 249 -1.38 -16.29 8.15
CA PHE A 249 -1.86 -15.19 9.00
C PHE A 249 -3.08 -15.62 9.84
N GLU A 250 -4.00 -16.35 9.25
CA GLU A 250 -5.16 -16.89 10.00
C GLU A 250 -4.74 -17.95 11.01
N GLN A 251 -3.69 -18.72 10.72
CA GLN A 251 -3.10 -19.69 11.68
C GLN A 251 -2.41 -18.96 12.83
N MET A 252 -1.79 -17.82 12.56
CA MET A 252 -1.19 -16.93 13.57
C MET A 252 -2.23 -16.12 14.38
N GLY A 253 -3.54 -16.23 14.09
CA GLY A 253 -4.59 -15.55 14.85
C GLY A 253 -5.15 -14.27 14.23
N PHE A 254 -4.65 -13.84 13.08
CA PHE A 254 -5.16 -12.66 12.39
C PHE A 254 -6.48 -12.94 11.65
N ASN A 255 -7.29 -11.92 11.50
CA ASN A 255 -8.25 -11.88 10.41
C ASN A 255 -7.50 -11.58 9.09
N TYR A 256 -7.99 -12.10 7.98
CA TYR A 256 -7.34 -11.92 6.69
C TYR A 256 -8.33 -11.47 5.61
N VAL A 257 -7.95 -10.42 4.89
CA VAL A 257 -8.64 -9.94 3.70
C VAL A 257 -7.67 -10.03 2.53
N GLY A 258 -7.85 -11.01 1.71
CA GLY A 258 -6.93 -11.32 0.60
C GLY A 258 -7.47 -10.99 -0.75
N LEU A 259 -6.64 -10.89 -1.59
CA LEU A 259 -6.11 -10.09 -2.68
C LEU A 259 -7.06 -8.97 -3.05
N VAL A 260 -6.83 -7.82 -2.44
CA VAL A 260 -7.50 -6.57 -2.75
C VAL A 260 -6.73 -5.85 -3.87
N ASP A 261 -7.43 -5.40 -4.89
CA ASP A 261 -6.84 -4.55 -5.92
C ASP A 261 -6.45 -3.21 -5.27
N GLY A 262 -5.12 -2.98 -5.12
CA GLY A 262 -4.55 -1.80 -4.49
C GLY A 262 -4.67 -0.52 -5.32
N HIS A 263 -5.23 -0.62 -6.53
CA HIS A 263 -5.50 0.51 -7.42
C HIS A 263 -7.00 0.80 -7.60
N SER A 264 -7.87 0.06 -6.89
CA SER A 264 -9.32 0.26 -6.92
C SER A 264 -9.82 0.90 -5.63
N PHE A 265 -10.22 2.18 -5.67
CA PHE A 265 -10.77 2.88 -4.51
C PHE A 265 -11.97 2.16 -3.90
N SER A 266 -12.85 1.59 -4.72
CA SER A 266 -13.99 0.81 -4.23
C SER A 266 -13.55 -0.45 -3.46
N ALA A 267 -12.55 -1.18 -3.96
CA ALA A 267 -12.02 -2.38 -3.29
C ALA A 267 -11.29 -2.01 -2.00
N LEU A 268 -10.45 -0.97 -2.02
CA LEU A 268 -9.71 -0.46 -0.87
C LEU A 268 -10.66 0.02 0.24
N ASN A 269 -11.66 0.85 -0.09
CA ASN A 269 -12.66 1.34 0.87
C ASN A 269 -13.41 0.19 1.55
N LYS A 270 -13.79 -0.86 0.79
CA LYS A 270 -14.44 -2.05 1.35
C LYS A 270 -13.54 -2.79 2.34
N ALA A 271 -12.26 -2.97 1.98
CA ALA A 271 -11.27 -3.65 2.81
C ALA A 271 -10.98 -2.86 4.10
N PHE A 272 -10.76 -1.54 4.00
CA PHE A 272 -10.48 -0.70 5.17
C PHE A 272 -11.71 -0.57 6.09
N LYS A 273 -12.91 -0.50 5.54
CA LYS A 273 -14.15 -0.58 6.35
C LYS A 273 -14.25 -1.90 7.12
N GLN A 274 -13.82 -3.02 6.51
CA GLN A 274 -13.77 -4.31 7.19
C GLN A 274 -12.69 -4.32 8.29
N ALA A 275 -11.52 -3.70 8.05
CA ALA A 275 -10.46 -3.56 9.05
C ALA A 275 -10.91 -2.76 10.28
N LYS A 276 -11.60 -1.64 10.08
CA LYS A 276 -12.14 -0.84 11.20
C LYS A 276 -13.13 -1.63 12.06
N ARG A 277 -13.93 -2.50 11.44
CA ARG A 277 -14.91 -3.35 12.14
C ARG A 277 -14.31 -4.59 12.80
N SER A 278 -13.06 -4.92 12.47
CA SER A 278 -12.40 -6.07 13.09
C SER A 278 -12.09 -5.79 14.56
N THR A 279 -12.38 -6.75 15.40
CA THR A 279 -12.02 -6.74 16.83
C THR A 279 -10.65 -7.36 17.10
N LYS A 280 -10.08 -8.02 16.10
CA LYS A 280 -8.74 -8.64 16.15
C LYS A 280 -7.82 -7.98 15.15
N SER A 281 -6.53 -8.18 15.34
CA SER A 281 -5.52 -7.83 14.34
C SER A 281 -5.90 -8.42 12.98
N ILE A 282 -5.66 -7.66 11.92
CA ILE A 282 -6.09 -8.00 10.57
C ILE A 282 -5.00 -7.72 9.56
N VAL A 283 -4.81 -8.64 8.62
CA VAL A 283 -3.95 -8.44 7.46
C VAL A 283 -4.82 -8.15 6.23
N ILE A 284 -4.59 -7.01 5.60
CA ILE A 284 -5.15 -6.67 4.29
C ILE A 284 -4.05 -6.86 3.25
N HIS A 285 -4.22 -7.82 2.38
CA HIS A 285 -3.24 -8.16 1.34
C HIS A 285 -3.61 -7.42 0.05
N LEU A 286 -2.86 -6.37 -0.27
CA LEU A 286 -3.02 -5.58 -1.48
C LEU A 286 -2.21 -6.18 -2.61
N LYS A 287 -2.78 -6.21 -3.80
CA LYS A 287 -2.05 -6.42 -5.05
C LYS A 287 -1.86 -5.08 -5.73
N THR A 288 -0.60 -4.67 -5.92
CA THR A 288 -0.24 -3.42 -6.58
C THR A 288 0.68 -3.65 -7.78
N SER A 289 0.86 -2.63 -8.61
CA SER A 289 1.83 -2.61 -9.70
C SER A 289 2.91 -1.59 -9.35
N LYS A 290 4.15 -2.07 -9.17
CA LYS A 290 5.30 -1.21 -8.92
C LYS A 290 5.53 -0.30 -10.13
N GLY A 291 5.78 1.00 -9.90
CA GLY A 291 6.02 1.95 -10.98
C GLY A 291 4.80 2.38 -11.78
N LYS A 292 3.59 2.10 -11.31
CA LYS A 292 2.34 2.35 -12.01
C LYS A 292 2.22 3.78 -12.55
N GLY A 293 1.86 3.89 -13.84
CA GLY A 293 1.63 5.16 -14.52
C GLY A 293 2.87 5.78 -15.16
N TYR A 294 4.06 5.18 -14.97
CA TYR A 294 5.28 5.57 -15.67
C TYR A 294 5.87 4.37 -16.39
N SER A 295 5.77 4.32 -17.71
CA SER A 295 6.04 3.14 -18.53
C SER A 295 7.43 2.54 -18.35
N TYR A 296 8.47 3.37 -18.18
CA TYR A 296 9.84 2.90 -17.92
C TYR A 296 9.95 2.17 -16.58
N SER A 297 9.27 2.67 -15.57
CA SER A 297 9.26 2.09 -14.22
C SER A 297 8.32 0.90 -14.13
N GLU A 298 7.16 0.92 -14.80
CA GLU A 298 6.16 -0.15 -14.76
C GLU A 298 6.64 -1.42 -15.49
N ASN A 299 7.45 -1.25 -16.54
CA ASN A 299 8.04 -2.35 -17.31
C ASN A 299 9.42 -2.80 -16.79
N ASP A 300 9.90 -2.22 -15.71
CA ASP A 300 11.18 -2.56 -15.10
C ASP A 300 11.16 -3.97 -14.50
N LYS A 301 12.05 -4.83 -14.97
CA LYS A 301 12.22 -6.21 -14.50
C LYS A 301 13.44 -6.39 -13.59
N ASN A 302 14.35 -5.42 -13.62
CA ASN A 302 15.63 -5.49 -12.91
C ASN A 302 15.60 -4.78 -11.57
N GLY A 303 14.68 -3.84 -11.37
CA GLY A 303 14.60 -3.00 -10.17
C GLY A 303 15.37 -1.69 -10.28
N ASP A 304 15.77 -1.30 -11.48
CA ASP A 304 16.57 -0.09 -11.75
C ASP A 304 15.82 1.18 -11.33
N TRP A 305 14.48 1.13 -11.38
CA TRP A 305 13.58 2.22 -10.98
C TRP A 305 13.16 2.23 -9.50
N HIS A 306 13.75 1.36 -8.68
CA HIS A 306 13.48 1.37 -7.25
C HIS A 306 13.99 2.65 -6.58
N GLY A 307 15.27 2.96 -6.79
CA GLY A 307 15.92 4.18 -6.36
C GLY A 307 16.67 4.80 -7.53
N VAL A 308 16.31 6.03 -7.90
CA VAL A 308 16.82 6.68 -9.11
C VAL A 308 17.65 7.91 -8.77
N ALA A 309 18.69 8.16 -9.57
CA ALA A 309 19.31 9.46 -9.72
C ALA A 309 18.39 10.39 -10.53
N PRO A 310 18.67 11.71 -10.65
CA PRO A 310 17.97 12.58 -11.57
C PRO A 310 17.95 12.02 -13.00
N PHE A 311 16.83 12.18 -13.69
CA PHE A 311 16.60 11.57 -15.00
C PHE A 311 15.68 12.43 -15.89
N ILE A 312 15.75 12.21 -17.20
CA ILE A 312 14.90 12.86 -18.20
C ILE A 312 13.58 12.07 -18.30
N VAL A 313 12.44 12.67 -17.97
CA VAL A 313 11.14 12.00 -17.90
C VAL A 313 10.74 11.38 -19.23
N SER A 314 10.95 12.09 -20.36
CA SER A 314 10.54 11.64 -21.69
C SER A 314 11.32 10.43 -22.21
N SER A 315 12.59 10.28 -21.82
CA SER A 315 13.48 9.21 -22.31
C SER A 315 13.84 8.16 -21.28
N GLY A 316 13.61 8.41 -19.99
CA GLY A 316 14.01 7.53 -18.89
C GLY A 316 15.53 7.45 -18.69
N LYS A 317 16.32 8.29 -19.33
CA LYS A 317 17.79 8.27 -19.21
C LYS A 317 18.24 9.08 -17.99
N SER A 318 19.22 8.57 -17.24
CA SER A 318 19.92 9.36 -16.22
C SER A 318 20.64 10.54 -16.87
N ASN A 319 20.67 11.66 -16.15
CA ASN A 319 21.48 12.83 -16.54
C ASN A 319 22.96 12.56 -16.25
#